data_bc6ce95bab3dbf62b2dc280e146681e3
#
_entry.id   bc6ce95bab3dbf62b2dc280e146681e3
#
_cell.length_a   1.000
_cell.length_b   1.000
_cell.length_c   1.000
_cell.angle_alpha   90.00
_cell.angle_beta   90.00
_cell.angle_gamma   90.00
#
_symmetry.space_group_name_H-M   'P 1'
#
loop_
_entity.id
_entity.type
_entity.pdbx_description
1 polymer ?
#
loop_
_entity_poly.entity_id
_entity_poly.type
_entity_poly.pdbx_seq_one_letter_code
_entity_poly.pdbx_strand_id
1 'polypeptide(L)'
;MPWPRITTDDARAFDELLATTPAGGEIAYDLTQPKWVFLHHLVRHGYVLHGSNEHAIDEFRTRQTFDAHGQPIDAVFATDDSIWPLYFAVVRREGLDYGYINWCLHVRQESRYLFSIGRNPRSDEAWAPGTIYVLPADTFSATPDSRELVSLVPVQPRARLPVEPDDFPFWRRTLQHGKGATPSKVLRRAAVTRHR
;
A
#
# COMPACT_ATOMS: atom_id res chain seq x y z
N MET A 1 -11.41 -5.40 -9.19
CA MET A 1 -12.02 -5.76 -7.90
C MET A 1 -13.04 -4.67 -7.60
N PRO A 2 -14.31 -4.99 -7.38
CA PRO A 2 -15.28 -3.98 -6.98
C PRO A 2 -14.93 -3.46 -5.59
N TRP A 3 -15.20 -2.18 -5.35
CA TRP A 3 -15.02 -1.58 -4.04
C TRP A 3 -15.94 -2.24 -3.01
N PRO A 4 -15.51 -2.38 -1.76
CA PRO A 4 -16.31 -3.02 -0.73
C PRO A 4 -17.56 -2.18 -0.43
N ARG A 5 -18.65 -2.84 -0.18
CA ARG A 5 -19.84 -2.21 0.37
C ARG A 5 -19.63 -2.12 1.89
N ILE A 6 -19.43 -0.91 2.39
CA ILE A 6 -19.32 -0.62 3.82
C ILE A 6 -20.71 -0.29 4.33
N THR A 7 -21.22 -1.05 5.29
CA THR A 7 -22.49 -0.76 5.95
C THR A 7 -22.33 0.36 6.97
N THR A 8 -23.43 0.92 7.45
CA THR A 8 -23.38 1.92 8.53
C THR A 8 -22.77 1.38 9.82
N ASP A 9 -23.03 0.10 10.13
CA ASP A 9 -22.45 -0.55 11.30
C ASP A 9 -20.95 -0.79 11.15
N ASP A 10 -20.49 -1.20 9.95
CA ASP A 10 -19.04 -1.30 9.65
C ASP A 10 -18.37 0.06 9.82
N ALA A 11 -18.94 1.13 9.24
CA ALA A 11 -18.38 2.48 9.32
C ALA A 11 -18.25 2.94 10.78
N ARG A 12 -19.29 2.74 11.59
CA ARG A 12 -19.26 3.08 13.02
C ARG A 12 -18.16 2.30 13.76
N ALA A 13 -18.04 0.99 13.51
CA ALA A 13 -17.00 0.15 14.13
C ALA A 13 -15.59 0.61 13.73
N PHE A 14 -15.41 1.02 12.47
CA PHE A 14 -14.13 1.55 11.98
C PHE A 14 -13.76 2.89 12.63
N ASP A 15 -14.73 3.79 12.75
CA ASP A 15 -14.53 5.08 13.42
C ASP A 15 -14.20 4.90 14.90
N GLU A 16 -14.91 4.01 15.60
CA GLU A 16 -14.69 3.70 17.00
C GLU A 16 -13.30 3.08 17.23
N LEU A 17 -12.90 2.13 16.38
CA LEU A 17 -11.60 1.50 16.43
C LEU A 17 -10.46 2.53 16.30
N LEU A 18 -10.56 3.45 15.35
CA LEU A 18 -9.58 4.52 15.21
C LEU A 18 -9.64 5.51 16.38
N ALA A 19 -10.83 5.89 16.85
CA ALA A 19 -11.00 6.86 17.93
C ALA A 19 -10.42 6.36 19.26
N THR A 20 -10.57 5.07 19.55
CA THR A 20 -10.05 4.44 20.78
C THR A 20 -8.54 4.14 20.72
N THR A 21 -7.95 4.12 19.53
CA THR A 21 -6.51 3.96 19.37
C THR A 21 -5.79 5.25 19.78
N PRO A 22 -4.79 5.20 20.70
CA PRO A 22 -3.98 6.37 21.03
C PRO A 22 -3.27 6.96 19.81
N ALA A 23 -3.00 8.25 19.82
CA ALA A 23 -2.24 8.90 18.74
C ALA A 23 -0.86 8.23 18.58
N GLY A 24 -0.50 7.86 17.36
CA GLY A 24 0.70 7.08 17.04
C GLY A 24 0.67 5.63 17.56
N GLY A 25 -0.43 5.20 18.20
CA GLY A 25 -0.57 3.86 18.77
C GLY A 25 -0.85 2.79 17.72
N GLU A 26 -0.78 1.55 18.17
CA GLU A 26 -1.09 0.38 17.36
C GLU A 26 -2.59 0.07 17.42
N ILE A 27 -3.17 -0.18 16.25
CA ILE A 27 -4.57 -0.57 16.12
C ILE A 27 -4.71 -2.06 16.44
N ALA A 28 -5.41 -2.40 17.52
CA ALA A 28 -5.78 -3.77 17.86
C ALA A 28 -6.97 -4.21 16.99
N TYR A 29 -6.68 -4.66 15.78
CA TYR A 29 -7.70 -5.00 14.79
C TYR A 29 -8.33 -6.37 15.08
N ASP A 30 -9.55 -6.39 15.58
CA ASP A 30 -10.33 -7.58 15.93
C ASP A 30 -11.65 -7.71 15.14
N LEU A 31 -11.84 -6.86 14.11
CA LEU A 31 -13.05 -6.85 13.29
C LEU A 31 -13.06 -7.99 12.26
N THR A 32 -14.26 -8.42 11.87
CA THR A 32 -14.44 -9.49 10.87
C THR A 32 -14.17 -9.04 9.43
N GLN A 33 -14.28 -7.74 9.16
CA GLN A 33 -14.00 -7.18 7.85
C GLN A 33 -12.50 -7.26 7.53
N PRO A 34 -12.12 -7.53 6.27
CA PRO A 34 -10.71 -7.48 5.89
C PRO A 34 -10.09 -6.10 6.14
N LYS A 35 -8.84 -6.05 6.60
CA LYS A 35 -8.13 -4.79 6.91
C LYS A 35 -8.14 -3.79 5.75
N TRP A 36 -8.06 -4.25 4.50
CA TRP A 36 -8.12 -3.35 3.33
C TRP A 36 -9.46 -2.61 3.20
N VAL A 37 -10.56 -3.16 3.73
CA VAL A 37 -11.88 -2.48 3.77
C VAL A 37 -11.86 -1.35 4.78
N PHE A 38 -11.29 -1.58 5.96
CA PHE A 38 -11.03 -0.55 6.96
C PHE A 38 -10.13 0.56 6.40
N LEU A 39 -9.02 0.20 5.76
CA LEU A 39 -8.12 1.17 5.13
C LEU A 39 -8.84 1.99 4.05
N HIS A 40 -9.74 1.37 3.28
CA HIS A 40 -10.57 2.09 2.30
C HIS A 40 -11.49 3.12 2.97
N HIS A 41 -12.07 2.79 4.13
CA HIS A 41 -12.86 3.73 4.91
C HIS A 41 -12.00 4.92 5.37
N LEU A 42 -10.82 4.68 5.93
CA LEU A 42 -9.94 5.73 6.42
C LEU A 42 -9.51 6.72 5.32
N VAL A 43 -9.16 6.21 4.16
CA VAL A 43 -8.80 7.05 3.01
C VAL A 43 -9.94 8.00 2.62
N ARG A 44 -11.17 7.57 2.70
CA ARG A 44 -12.36 8.40 2.42
C ARG A 44 -12.68 9.43 3.52
N HIS A 45 -12.02 9.32 4.68
CA HIS A 45 -12.25 10.16 5.87
C HIS A 45 -11.02 11.00 6.24
N GLY A 46 -10.21 11.39 5.25
CA GLY A 46 -9.14 12.37 5.43
C GLY A 46 -7.80 11.80 5.88
N TYR A 47 -7.56 10.51 5.63
CA TYR A 47 -6.28 9.88 5.87
C TYR A 47 -5.62 9.42 4.58
N VAL A 48 -4.28 9.33 4.63
CA VAL A 48 -3.46 8.70 3.60
C VAL A 48 -2.62 7.60 4.24
N LEU A 49 -2.11 6.68 3.43
CA LEU A 49 -1.52 5.44 3.92
C LEU A 49 -0.09 5.29 3.44
N HIS A 50 0.79 4.80 4.32
CA HIS A 50 2.15 4.40 3.99
C HIS A 50 2.39 2.96 4.46
N GLY A 51 2.90 2.10 3.59
CA GLY A 51 3.25 0.71 3.92
C GLY A 51 4.75 0.53 4.11
N SER A 52 5.16 -0.10 5.21
CA SER A 52 6.57 -0.36 5.51
C SER A 52 6.77 -1.71 6.19
N ASN A 53 7.96 -2.31 5.98
CA ASN A 53 8.42 -3.44 6.81
C ASN A 53 8.96 -2.98 8.18
N GLU A 54 9.17 -1.69 8.40
CA GLU A 54 9.52 -1.13 9.71
C GLU A 54 8.27 -0.98 10.56
N HIS A 55 8.34 -1.41 11.83
CA HIS A 55 7.15 -1.49 12.71
C HIS A 55 7.02 -0.33 13.71
N ALA A 56 8.05 0.52 13.84
CA ALA A 56 8.13 1.53 14.89
C ALA A 56 8.53 2.91 14.38
N ILE A 57 7.93 3.36 13.26
CA ILE A 57 8.16 4.72 12.78
C ILE A 57 7.23 5.68 13.53
N ASP A 58 7.81 6.51 14.38
CA ASP A 58 7.08 7.53 15.14
C ASP A 58 6.95 8.86 14.39
N GLU A 59 7.86 9.11 13.44
CA GLU A 59 7.85 10.29 12.58
C GLU A 59 8.39 9.95 11.21
N PHE A 60 7.65 10.29 10.18
CA PHE A 60 8.12 10.26 8.80
C PHE A 60 8.84 11.57 8.50
N ARG A 61 10.14 11.51 8.29
CA ARG A 61 10.95 12.64 7.84
C ARG A 61 11.03 12.68 6.33
N THR A 62 11.08 13.86 5.78
CA THR A 62 11.33 14.03 4.34
C THR A 62 12.67 13.39 3.97
N ARG A 63 12.69 12.69 2.84
CA ARG A 63 13.90 12.07 2.28
C ARG A 63 14.06 12.51 0.84
N GLN A 64 15.30 12.78 0.45
CA GLN A 64 15.61 13.09 -0.94
C GLN A 64 15.28 11.90 -1.84
N THR A 65 14.50 12.18 -2.85
CA THR A 65 14.11 11.25 -3.91
C THR A 65 13.88 12.00 -5.20
N PHE A 66 13.29 11.37 -6.19
CA PHE A 66 12.95 12.00 -7.46
C PHE A 66 11.43 11.96 -7.66
N ASP A 67 10.89 13.06 -8.17
CA ASP A 67 9.49 13.11 -8.60
C ASP A 67 9.27 12.32 -9.91
N ALA A 68 8.03 12.30 -10.41
CA ALA A 68 7.68 11.62 -11.67
C ALA A 68 8.42 12.17 -12.90
N HIS A 69 8.98 13.39 -12.82
CA HIS A 69 9.75 14.05 -13.87
C HIS A 69 11.27 13.88 -13.68
N GLY A 70 11.71 13.13 -12.67
CA GLY A 70 13.12 12.94 -12.34
C GLY A 70 13.78 14.15 -11.67
N GLN A 71 12.99 15.10 -11.13
CA GLN A 71 13.52 16.22 -10.35
C GLN A 71 13.69 15.79 -8.89
N PRO A 72 14.81 16.19 -8.23
CA PRO A 72 15.00 15.91 -6.82
C PRO A 72 13.95 16.61 -5.97
N ILE A 73 13.37 15.88 -5.03
CA ILE A 73 12.37 16.36 -4.07
C ILE A 73 12.65 15.75 -2.69
N ASP A 74 12.56 16.57 -1.65
CA ASP A 74 12.57 16.09 -0.27
C ASP A 74 11.14 15.95 0.23
N ALA A 75 10.67 14.72 0.35
CA ALA A 75 9.26 14.45 0.66
C ALA A 75 9.04 13.19 1.50
N VAL A 76 7.89 13.15 2.15
CA VAL A 76 7.24 11.95 2.68
C VAL A 76 6.23 11.48 1.65
N PHE A 77 6.26 10.19 1.27
CA PHE A 77 5.34 9.60 0.32
C PHE A 77 4.22 8.83 1.01
N ALA A 78 3.02 8.97 0.50
CA ALA A 78 1.85 8.22 0.92
C ALA A 78 0.90 8.00 -0.29
N THR A 79 -0.20 7.34 -0.07
CA THR A 79 -1.22 7.11 -1.09
C THR A 79 -2.64 7.17 -0.50
N ASP A 80 -3.61 7.54 -1.33
CA ASP A 80 -5.04 7.42 -1.08
C ASP A 80 -5.63 6.08 -1.55
N ASP A 81 -4.80 5.10 -1.82
CA ASP A 81 -5.20 3.74 -2.22
C ASP A 81 -5.10 2.79 -1.03
N SER A 82 -6.13 1.98 -0.79
CA SER A 82 -6.18 1.04 0.35
C SER A 82 -5.49 -0.29 0.10
N ILE A 83 -5.11 -0.59 -1.14
CA ILE A 83 -4.51 -1.86 -1.55
C ILE A 83 -3.00 -1.73 -1.75
N TRP A 84 -2.57 -0.65 -2.39
CA TRP A 84 -1.18 -0.46 -2.77
C TRP A 84 -0.20 -0.46 -1.59
N PRO A 85 -0.49 0.24 -0.46
CA PRO A 85 0.42 0.24 0.67
C PRO A 85 0.53 -1.13 1.36
N LEU A 86 -0.50 -2.00 1.28
CA LEU A 86 -0.41 -3.37 1.79
C LEU A 86 0.69 -4.15 1.08
N TYR A 87 0.82 -4.02 -0.25
CA TYR A 87 1.92 -4.64 -0.98
C TYR A 87 3.27 -4.21 -0.45
N PHE A 88 3.48 -2.90 -0.24
CA PHE A 88 4.74 -2.37 0.27
C PHE A 88 5.02 -2.73 1.73
N ALA A 89 3.99 -2.94 2.52
CA ALA A 89 4.13 -3.36 3.91
C ALA A 89 4.60 -4.82 4.03
N VAL A 90 4.10 -5.71 3.15
CA VAL A 90 4.34 -7.16 3.31
C VAL A 90 5.38 -7.73 2.35
N VAL A 91 5.79 -7.00 1.31
CA VAL A 91 6.86 -7.46 0.42
C VAL A 91 8.22 -7.16 1.06
N ARG A 92 9.03 -8.19 1.28
CA ARG A 92 10.42 -8.02 1.69
C ARG A 92 11.25 -7.60 0.49
N ARG A 93 11.64 -6.33 0.44
CA ARG A 93 12.40 -5.77 -0.70
C ARG A 93 13.84 -6.25 -0.73
N GLU A 94 14.41 -6.51 0.45
CA GLU A 94 15.76 -7.04 0.60
C GLU A 94 15.79 -8.51 0.17
N GLY A 95 16.74 -8.87 -0.68
CA GLY A 95 16.92 -10.24 -1.17
C GLY A 95 16.05 -10.62 -2.37
N LEU A 96 15.34 -9.69 -2.99
CA LEU A 96 14.72 -9.92 -4.30
C LEU A 96 15.75 -9.72 -5.41
N ASP A 97 16.09 -10.77 -6.14
CA ASP A 97 17.12 -10.74 -7.21
C ASP A 97 16.89 -9.68 -8.28
N TYR A 98 15.63 -9.38 -8.59
CA TYR A 98 15.23 -8.46 -9.67
C TYR A 98 14.22 -7.42 -9.22
N GLY A 99 14.17 -7.14 -7.90
CA GLY A 99 13.28 -6.13 -7.35
C GLY A 99 11.79 -6.51 -7.44
N TYR A 100 10.96 -5.50 -7.53
CA TYR A 100 9.52 -5.66 -7.63
C TYR A 100 8.95 -4.72 -8.71
N ILE A 101 7.84 -5.12 -9.29
CA ILE A 101 7.07 -4.32 -10.26
C ILE A 101 5.65 -4.22 -9.73
N ASN A 102 5.15 -3.01 -9.64
CA ASN A 102 3.76 -2.74 -9.32
C ASN A 102 3.19 -1.74 -10.31
N TRP A 103 1.92 -1.85 -10.59
CA TRP A 103 1.21 -0.93 -11.44
C TRP A 103 -0.28 -0.93 -11.10
N CYS A 104 -0.90 0.25 -11.13
CA CYS A 104 -2.34 0.41 -11.02
C CYS A 104 -2.87 1.13 -12.25
N LEU A 105 -3.79 0.49 -12.95
CA LEU A 105 -4.51 1.10 -14.06
C LEU A 105 -5.93 1.40 -13.64
N HIS A 106 -6.36 2.65 -13.85
CA HIS A 106 -7.75 3.03 -13.75
C HIS A 106 -8.40 2.96 -15.13
N VAL A 107 -9.36 2.04 -15.26
CA VAL A 107 -10.16 1.92 -16.45
C VAL A 107 -11.60 2.19 -16.05
N ARG A 108 -12.13 3.34 -16.47
CA ARG A 108 -13.44 3.85 -16.06
C ARG A 108 -13.48 4.04 -14.53
N GLN A 109 -14.32 3.30 -13.79
CA GLN A 109 -14.43 3.39 -12.33
C GLN A 109 -13.80 2.19 -11.61
N GLU A 110 -12.96 1.41 -12.29
CA GLU A 110 -12.32 0.22 -11.72
C GLU A 110 -10.81 0.42 -11.62
N SER A 111 -10.24 0.05 -10.47
CA SER A 111 -8.80 -0.09 -10.29
C SER A 111 -8.36 -1.49 -10.65
N ARG A 112 -7.37 -1.59 -11.54
CA ARG A 112 -6.75 -2.85 -11.95
C ARG A 112 -5.30 -2.84 -11.53
N TYR A 113 -4.96 -3.73 -10.63
CA TYR A 113 -3.62 -3.84 -10.06
C TYR A 113 -2.82 -4.92 -10.76
N LEU A 114 -1.53 -4.64 -10.91
CA LEU A 114 -0.51 -5.59 -11.29
C LEU A 114 0.58 -5.58 -10.23
N PHE A 115 0.83 -6.73 -9.61
CA PHE A 115 1.92 -6.91 -8.67
C PHE A 115 2.81 -8.05 -9.14
N SER A 116 4.11 -7.84 -9.10
CA SER A 116 5.10 -8.85 -9.46
C SER A 116 6.36 -8.69 -8.63
N ILE A 117 6.92 -9.80 -8.18
CA ILE A 117 8.20 -9.86 -7.46
C ILE A 117 9.25 -10.53 -8.32
N GLY A 118 10.50 -10.13 -8.15
CA GLY A 118 11.63 -10.80 -8.75
C GLY A 118 11.68 -12.26 -8.32
N ARG A 119 12.06 -13.14 -9.24
CA ARG A 119 12.16 -14.57 -8.96
C ARG A 119 13.19 -14.80 -7.86
N ASN A 120 12.70 -15.16 -6.68
CA ASN A 120 13.53 -15.65 -5.59
C ASN A 120 13.37 -17.18 -5.56
N PRO A 121 14.45 -17.97 -5.54
CA PRO A 121 14.37 -19.42 -5.36
C PRO A 121 13.69 -19.82 -4.03
N ARG A 122 13.63 -18.90 -3.07
CA ARG A 122 12.93 -19.03 -1.80
C ARG A 122 11.70 -18.11 -1.77
N SER A 123 10.68 -18.47 -2.54
CA SER A 123 9.45 -17.64 -2.70
C SER A 123 8.79 -17.28 -1.36
N ASP A 124 8.94 -18.09 -0.33
CA ASP A 124 8.36 -17.86 0.98
C ASP A 124 9.07 -16.75 1.77
N GLU A 125 10.33 -16.47 1.45
CA GLU A 125 11.10 -15.38 2.07
C GLU A 125 10.80 -14.00 1.47
N ALA A 126 10.06 -13.94 0.37
CA ALA A 126 9.67 -12.68 -0.27
C ALA A 126 8.58 -11.92 0.50
N TRP A 127 7.98 -12.56 1.50
CA TRP A 127 6.87 -12.01 2.26
C TRP A 127 7.20 -11.98 3.74
N ALA A 128 6.81 -10.92 4.43
CA ALA A 128 6.99 -10.74 5.87
C ALA A 128 5.84 -9.91 6.44
N PRO A 129 5.58 -10.01 7.75
CA PRO A 129 4.76 -9.04 8.44
C PRO A 129 5.26 -7.61 8.21
N GLY A 130 4.35 -6.66 8.25
CA GLY A 130 4.64 -5.25 8.09
C GLY A 130 3.66 -4.36 8.80
N THR A 131 3.72 -3.06 8.50
CA THR A 131 2.86 -2.06 9.14
C THR A 131 2.32 -1.09 8.10
N ILE A 132 1.03 -0.81 8.19
CA ILE A 132 0.41 0.33 7.53
C ILE A 132 0.36 1.48 8.53
N TYR A 133 0.91 2.60 8.13
CA TYR A 133 0.84 3.85 8.86
C TYR A 133 -0.31 4.69 8.31
N VAL A 134 -1.21 5.07 9.20
CA VAL A 134 -2.34 5.96 8.91
C VAL A 134 -1.87 7.38 9.18
N LEU A 135 -1.74 8.20 8.14
CA LEU A 135 -1.24 9.57 8.22
C LEU A 135 -2.37 10.56 8.00
N PRO A 136 -2.43 11.70 8.73
CA PRO A 136 -3.33 12.79 8.41
C PRO A 136 -3.05 13.33 7.00
N ALA A 137 -4.09 13.63 6.23
CA ALA A 137 -3.95 14.03 4.83
C ALA A 137 -3.62 15.52 4.61
N ASP A 138 -3.71 16.33 5.63
CA ASP A 138 -3.70 17.82 5.57
C ASP A 138 -2.43 18.42 4.98
N THR A 139 -1.28 17.75 5.09
CA THR A 139 -0.01 18.21 4.51
C THR A 139 0.33 17.58 3.18
N PHE A 140 -0.50 16.64 2.71
CA PHE A 140 -0.24 15.90 1.49
C PHE A 140 -0.90 16.55 0.27
N SER A 141 -0.18 16.57 -0.83
CA SER A 141 -0.66 17.01 -2.14
C SER A 141 -0.39 15.94 -3.20
N ALA A 142 -1.24 15.91 -4.23
CA ALA A 142 -1.06 15.01 -5.36
C ALA A 142 0.17 15.40 -6.18
N THR A 143 0.94 14.42 -6.59
CA THR A 143 1.99 14.62 -7.58
C THR A 143 1.41 14.55 -9.00
N PRO A 144 1.93 15.34 -9.95
CA PRO A 144 1.55 15.19 -11.36
C PRO A 144 1.83 13.76 -11.83
N ASP A 145 0.91 13.20 -12.61
CA ASP A 145 1.05 11.91 -13.30
C ASP A 145 1.27 10.68 -12.41
N SER A 146 1.13 10.81 -11.09
CA SER A 146 1.25 9.72 -10.12
C SER A 146 0.05 9.67 -9.18
N ARG A 147 -0.19 8.52 -8.57
CA ARG A 147 -1.13 8.38 -7.44
C ARG A 147 -0.46 8.50 -6.09
N GLU A 148 0.80 8.84 -6.10
CA GLU A 148 1.52 9.14 -4.89
C GLU A 148 1.15 10.53 -4.41
N LEU A 149 0.96 10.63 -3.13
CA LEU A 149 0.75 11.88 -2.42
C LEU A 149 2.04 12.21 -1.68
N VAL A 150 2.41 13.48 -1.66
CA VAL A 150 3.65 13.93 -1.04
C VAL A 150 3.38 15.01 0.00
N SER A 151 4.06 14.90 1.14
CA SER A 151 4.20 15.97 2.13
C SER A 151 5.64 16.49 2.11
N LEU A 152 5.81 17.80 2.02
CA LEU A 152 7.12 18.47 2.06
C LEU A 152 7.57 18.78 3.50
N VAL A 153 6.79 18.36 4.48
CA VAL A 153 7.10 18.50 5.92
C VAL A 153 7.05 17.12 6.59
N PRO A 154 7.75 16.94 7.73
CA PRO A 154 7.64 15.72 8.52
C PRO A 154 6.20 15.46 8.97
N VAL A 155 5.83 14.18 9.06
CA VAL A 155 4.47 13.76 9.42
C VAL A 155 4.53 12.69 10.51
N GLN A 156 3.74 12.88 11.56
CA GLN A 156 3.53 11.85 12.58
C GLN A 156 2.31 10.99 12.24
N PRO A 157 2.41 9.66 12.37
CA PRO A 157 1.27 8.80 12.13
C PRO A 157 0.18 9.01 13.19
N ARG A 158 -1.08 9.03 12.74
CA ARG A 158 -2.24 8.97 13.62
C ARG A 158 -2.33 7.61 14.32
N ALA A 159 -2.02 6.54 13.58
CA ALA A 159 -2.05 5.17 14.08
C ALA A 159 -1.20 4.24 13.20
N ARG A 160 -0.91 3.04 13.74
CA ARG A 160 -0.18 1.95 13.09
C ARG A 160 -1.06 0.71 13.04
N LEU A 161 -1.20 0.10 11.88
CA LEU A 161 -1.95 -1.16 11.70
C LEU A 161 -0.96 -2.26 11.31
N PRO A 162 -0.67 -3.23 12.19
CA PRO A 162 0.08 -4.42 11.84
C PRO A 162 -0.65 -5.22 10.76
N VAL A 163 0.11 -5.71 9.77
CA VAL A 163 -0.44 -6.50 8.67
C VAL A 163 0.43 -7.72 8.37
N GLU A 164 -0.24 -8.81 8.00
CA GLU A 164 0.36 -10.05 7.55
C GLU A 164 0.26 -10.17 6.03
N PRO A 165 1.04 -11.04 5.38
CA PRO A 165 0.96 -11.25 3.93
C PRO A 165 -0.45 -11.58 3.41
N ASP A 166 -1.27 -12.29 4.16
CA ASP A 166 -2.63 -12.65 3.77
C ASP A 166 -3.65 -11.51 3.92
N ASP A 167 -3.31 -10.44 4.64
CA ASP A 167 -4.08 -9.18 4.62
C ASP A 167 -4.00 -8.47 3.25
N PHE A 168 -2.98 -8.78 2.45
CA PHE A 168 -2.85 -8.27 1.09
C PHE A 168 -3.65 -9.14 0.11
N PRO A 169 -4.76 -8.66 -0.45
CA PRO A 169 -5.71 -9.51 -1.19
C PRO A 169 -5.16 -10.13 -2.48
N PHE A 170 -3.99 -9.70 -2.92
CA PHE A 170 -3.32 -10.21 -4.12
C PHE A 170 -2.06 -11.03 -3.85
N TRP A 171 -1.68 -11.30 -2.61
CA TRP A 171 -0.41 -11.95 -2.30
C TRP A 171 -0.22 -13.30 -3.01
N ARG A 172 -1.24 -14.14 -3.08
CA ARG A 172 -1.24 -15.42 -3.82
C ARG A 172 -1.34 -15.26 -5.34
N ARG A 173 -1.71 -14.06 -5.82
CA ARG A 173 -1.85 -13.73 -7.24
C ARG A 173 -0.72 -12.84 -7.75
N THR A 174 0.23 -12.52 -6.87
CA THR A 174 1.41 -11.75 -7.24
C THR A 174 2.26 -12.60 -8.21
N LEU A 175 2.59 -11.99 -9.35
CA LEU A 175 3.35 -12.65 -10.40
C LEU A 175 4.84 -12.72 -10.02
N GLN A 176 5.56 -13.62 -10.66
CA GLN A 176 7.01 -13.66 -10.57
C GLN A 176 7.63 -13.25 -11.92
N HIS A 177 8.71 -12.50 -11.86
CA HIS A 177 9.46 -12.10 -13.05
C HIS A 177 10.96 -12.37 -12.89
N GLY A 178 11.66 -12.49 -14.04
CA GLY A 178 13.10 -12.66 -14.11
C GLY A 178 13.82 -11.39 -14.54
N LYS A 179 15.12 -11.50 -14.74
CA LYS A 179 16.01 -10.42 -15.17
C LYS A 179 15.48 -9.73 -16.45
N GLY A 180 15.52 -8.40 -16.45
CA GLY A 180 15.12 -7.59 -17.61
C GLY A 180 13.61 -7.59 -17.91
N ALA A 181 12.79 -8.00 -16.94
CA ALA A 181 11.35 -7.81 -17.03
C ALA A 181 11.01 -6.32 -16.99
N THR A 182 10.06 -5.91 -17.80
CA THR A 182 9.47 -4.58 -17.79
C THR A 182 7.99 -4.70 -17.44
N PRO A 183 7.34 -3.65 -16.89
CA PRO A 183 5.91 -3.67 -16.61
C PRO A 183 5.07 -4.16 -17.79
N SER A 184 5.39 -3.74 -19.00
CA SER A 184 4.68 -4.16 -20.23
C SER A 184 4.84 -5.65 -20.53
N LYS A 185 6.02 -6.24 -20.29
CA LYS A 185 6.24 -7.69 -20.47
C LYS A 185 5.48 -8.51 -19.43
N VAL A 186 5.46 -8.05 -18.19
CA VAL A 186 4.70 -8.69 -17.09
C VAL A 186 3.20 -8.62 -17.38
N LEU A 187 2.71 -7.46 -17.82
CA LEU A 187 1.30 -7.27 -18.17
C LEU A 187 0.85 -8.19 -19.31
N ARG A 188 1.66 -8.35 -20.38
CA ARG A 188 1.36 -9.27 -21.48
C ARG A 188 1.24 -10.71 -20.99
N ARG A 189 2.11 -11.16 -20.08
CA ARG A 189 2.02 -12.49 -19.47
C ARG A 189 0.73 -12.67 -18.68
N ALA A 190 0.37 -11.68 -17.85
CA ALA A 190 -0.87 -11.71 -17.06
C ALA A 190 -2.12 -11.78 -17.95
N ALA A 191 -2.13 -11.11 -19.10
CA ALA A 191 -3.24 -11.14 -20.06
C ALA A 191 -3.40 -12.53 -20.71
N VAL A 192 -2.28 -13.19 -21.06
CA VAL A 192 -2.28 -14.53 -21.68
C VAL A 192 -2.75 -15.61 -20.70
N THR A 193 -2.43 -15.47 -19.41
CA THR A 193 -2.81 -16.48 -18.38
C THR A 193 -4.31 -16.43 -18.01
N ARG A 194 -5.01 -15.35 -18.33
CA ARG A 194 -6.48 -15.22 -18.08
C ARG A 194 -7.35 -15.85 -19.15
N HIS A 195 -6.79 -16.29 -20.26
CA HIS A 195 -7.52 -16.93 -21.38
C HIS A 195 -7.32 -18.46 -21.46
N ARG A 196 -6.84 -19.10 -20.38
CA ARG A 196 -6.75 -20.56 -20.29
C ARG A 196 -7.56 -21.12 -19.12
#